data_c88c71d1d922c13aa9e761ca09107ab4
#
_entry.id   c88c71d1d922c13aa9e761ca09107ab4
#
_cell.length_a   1.000
_cell.length_b   1.000
_cell.length_c   1.000
_cell.angle_alpha   90.00
_cell.angle_beta   90.00
_cell.angle_gamma   90.00
#
_symmetry.space_group_name_H-M   'P 1'
#
loop_
_entity.id
_entity.type
_entity.pdbx_description
1 polymer ?
#
loop_
_entity_poly.entity_id
_entity_poly.type
_entity_poly.pdbx_seq_one_letter_code
_entity_poly.pdbx_strand_id
1 'polypeptide(L)'
;MDKTSTKTDSSNSVGVTRRELLKTSGQIVAASALAGISLPQYVYAGETSTVQLALVGAGGRGTGAAQNALQTKLGPVKLAAMADVFPERLKLCHKTLSDQFKEKVDVPQDRQFIGFDGYKNAMDCLKPGDVVILTTPVAFRWVHFGYAISKGLNVFMEKPTTVDGPSTRKMLALYEESMKKNLKVGVGLMCRHCEARGELWQRIQDGQLGDIITLRAYRCAGPTASAFSKKKPDNMSELMYQ
;
A
#
# COMPACT_ATOMS: atom_id res chain seq x y z
N MET A 1 -12.09 -46.48 56.10
CA MET A 1 -11.38 -47.38 55.23
C MET A 1 -11.83 -47.11 53.83
N ASP A 2 -11.15 -46.55 52.91
CA ASP A 2 -9.72 -46.42 52.62
C ASP A 2 -9.47 -45.13 51.86
N LYS A 3 -8.36 -44.45 52.14
CA LYS A 3 -7.92 -43.24 51.49
C LYS A 3 -7.01 -43.60 50.33
N THR A 4 -7.36 -43.23 49.08
CA THR A 4 -6.40 -43.24 48.00
C THR A 4 -6.16 -41.80 47.52
N SER A 5 -4.96 -41.35 47.84
CA SER A 5 -4.36 -40.09 47.45
C SER A 5 -3.90 -40.19 46.00
N THR A 6 -4.41 -39.33 45.12
CA THR A 6 -3.89 -39.14 43.76
C THR A 6 -2.91 -37.96 43.76
N LYS A 7 -1.64 -38.27 43.52
CA LYS A 7 -0.56 -37.31 43.27
C LYS A 7 -0.82 -36.59 41.93
N THR A 8 -0.86 -35.28 41.97
CA THR A 8 -0.81 -34.41 40.79
C THR A 8 0.63 -34.32 40.32
N ASP A 9 0.88 -34.81 39.12
CA ASP A 9 2.15 -34.62 38.40
C ASP A 9 2.25 -33.16 37.95
N SER A 10 3.31 -32.50 38.41
CA SER A 10 3.71 -31.18 37.97
C SER A 10 4.37 -31.28 36.58
N SER A 11 3.69 -30.79 35.55
CA SER A 11 4.27 -30.62 34.22
C SER A 11 5.42 -29.62 34.24
N ASN A 12 6.65 -30.13 34.10
CA ASN A 12 7.84 -29.34 33.83
C ASN A 12 7.70 -28.64 32.45
N SER A 13 7.42 -27.35 32.44
CA SER A 13 7.60 -26.51 31.25
C SER A 13 9.10 -26.30 31.01
N VAL A 14 9.67 -27.09 30.11
CA VAL A 14 11.04 -26.87 29.61
C VAL A 14 11.07 -25.57 28.85
N GLY A 15 11.49 -24.50 29.48
CA GLY A 15 11.71 -23.21 28.85
C GLY A 15 12.89 -23.30 27.87
N VAL A 16 12.61 -23.15 26.58
CA VAL A 16 13.64 -23.10 25.54
C VAL A 16 14.52 -21.86 25.78
N THR A 17 15.82 -22.03 25.98
CA THR A 17 16.76 -20.96 26.22
C THR A 17 17.03 -20.17 24.92
N ARG A 18 17.37 -18.87 25.02
CA ARG A 18 17.77 -18.04 23.85
C ARG A 18 18.87 -18.69 23.00
N ARG A 19 19.77 -19.42 23.64
CA ARG A 19 20.90 -20.10 22.98
C ARG A 19 20.41 -21.33 22.18
N GLU A 20 19.42 -22.04 22.65
CA GLU A 20 18.78 -23.17 21.93
C GLU A 20 17.95 -22.66 20.76
N LEU A 21 17.21 -21.55 20.95
CA LEU A 21 16.46 -20.91 19.87
C LEU A 21 17.39 -20.47 18.72
N LEU A 22 18.54 -19.86 19.04
CA LEU A 22 19.51 -19.43 18.04
C LEU A 22 20.19 -20.61 17.33
N LYS A 23 20.48 -21.72 18.03
CA LYS A 23 21.03 -22.95 17.43
C LYS A 23 20.01 -23.60 16.49
N THR A 24 18.76 -23.69 16.89
CA THR A 24 17.68 -24.30 16.09
C THR A 24 17.39 -23.45 14.86
N SER A 25 17.37 -22.11 14.99
CA SER A 25 17.21 -21.18 13.85
C SER A 25 18.36 -21.30 12.84
N GLY A 26 19.61 -21.44 13.32
CA GLY A 26 20.78 -21.63 12.46
C GLY A 26 20.73 -22.98 11.71
N GLN A 27 20.24 -24.03 12.33
CA GLN A 27 20.08 -25.35 11.70
C GLN A 27 18.96 -25.37 10.64
N ILE A 28 17.86 -24.64 10.86
CA ILE A 28 16.77 -24.49 9.89
C ILE A 28 17.24 -23.75 8.64
N VAL A 29 18.06 -22.70 8.79
CA VAL A 29 18.63 -21.94 7.66
C VAL A 29 19.60 -22.82 6.86
N ALA A 30 20.44 -23.61 7.51
CA ALA A 30 21.36 -24.53 6.85
C ALA A 30 20.64 -25.68 6.12
N ALA A 31 19.57 -26.23 6.72
CA ALA A 31 18.77 -27.29 6.10
C ALA A 31 17.97 -26.80 4.89
N SER A 32 17.47 -25.57 4.90
CA SER A 32 16.73 -24.98 3.76
C SER A 32 17.64 -24.67 2.56
N ALA A 33 18.91 -24.32 2.80
CA ALA A 33 19.91 -24.14 1.73
C ALA A 33 20.25 -25.45 1.01
N LEU A 34 20.23 -26.58 1.73
CA LEU A 34 20.47 -27.93 1.17
C LEU A 34 19.24 -28.52 0.46
N ALA A 35 18.03 -28.08 0.80
CA ALA A 35 16.79 -28.62 0.24
C ALA A 35 16.30 -27.89 -1.04
N GLY A 36 17.02 -26.88 -1.53
CA GLY A 36 16.61 -26.09 -2.70
C GLY A 36 15.31 -25.32 -2.49
N ILE A 37 14.85 -25.17 -1.24
CA ILE A 37 13.70 -24.35 -0.89
C ILE A 37 14.17 -22.90 -0.91
N SER A 38 13.83 -22.16 -1.96
CA SER A 38 14.00 -20.70 -1.97
C SER A 38 13.11 -20.14 -0.85
N LEU A 39 13.71 -19.80 0.28
CA LEU A 39 13.03 -18.96 1.28
C LEU A 39 12.62 -17.69 0.57
N PRO A 40 11.36 -17.24 0.70
CA PRO A 40 10.96 -15.97 0.12
C PRO A 40 11.92 -14.90 0.65
N GLN A 41 12.57 -14.18 -0.25
CA GLN A 41 13.58 -13.13 0.05
C GLN A 41 13.02 -11.94 0.85
N TYR A 42 11.83 -12.07 1.43
CA TYR A 42 11.08 -11.02 2.11
C TYR A 42 10.99 -11.21 3.62
N VAL A 43 11.96 -11.89 4.21
CA VAL A 43 12.15 -11.81 5.65
C VAL A 43 12.82 -10.47 5.93
N TYR A 44 12.04 -9.44 6.21
CA TYR A 44 12.54 -8.19 6.77
C TYR A 44 13.12 -8.48 8.17
N ALA A 45 14.32 -9.04 8.18
CA ALA A 45 15.11 -9.20 9.40
C ALA A 45 16.01 -7.97 9.55
N GLY A 46 15.46 -6.88 10.07
CA GLY A 46 16.26 -5.71 10.42
C GLY A 46 15.44 -4.43 10.39
N GLU A 47 15.27 -3.79 11.52
CA GLU A 47 14.64 -2.47 11.74
C GLU A 47 15.35 -1.31 11.02
N THR A 48 16.33 -1.60 10.16
CA THR A 48 17.18 -0.61 9.48
C THR A 48 16.92 -0.48 7.98
N SER A 49 16.06 -1.31 7.37
CA SER A 49 15.75 -1.19 5.94
C SER A 49 14.79 -0.04 5.68
N THR A 50 15.26 1.02 5.05
CA THR A 50 14.41 2.11 4.56
C THR A 50 13.57 1.63 3.39
N VAL A 51 12.24 1.70 3.53
CA VAL A 51 11.29 1.40 2.45
C VAL A 51 11.31 2.55 1.43
N GLN A 52 11.62 2.23 0.17
CA GLN A 52 11.59 3.21 -0.91
C GLN A 52 10.17 3.35 -1.45
N LEU A 53 9.79 4.58 -1.77
CA LEU A 53 8.49 4.92 -2.32
C LEU A 53 8.66 5.47 -3.74
N ALA A 54 7.75 5.10 -4.65
CA ALA A 54 7.55 5.81 -5.90
C ALA A 54 6.15 6.40 -5.94
N LEU A 55 6.02 7.65 -6.39
CA LEU A 55 4.72 8.31 -6.57
C LEU A 55 4.38 8.35 -8.07
N VAL A 56 3.25 7.76 -8.43
CA VAL A 56 2.69 7.80 -9.79
C VAL A 56 1.38 8.57 -9.78
N GLY A 57 1.42 9.77 -10.37
CA GLY A 57 0.37 10.78 -10.30
C GLY A 57 0.66 11.84 -9.24
N ALA A 58 1.26 12.97 -9.66
CA ALA A 58 1.74 14.05 -8.79
C ALA A 58 0.72 15.21 -8.64
N GLY A 59 -0.57 14.94 -8.79
CA GLY A 59 -1.64 15.90 -8.52
C GLY A 59 -1.84 16.16 -7.03
N GLY A 60 -2.82 16.98 -6.66
CA GLY A 60 -3.09 17.34 -5.26
C GLY A 60 -3.32 16.13 -4.35
N ARG A 61 -4.05 15.10 -4.84
CA ARG A 61 -4.25 13.87 -4.05
C ARG A 61 -2.95 13.05 -3.94
N GLY A 62 -2.15 12.99 -5.01
CA GLY A 62 -0.85 12.30 -4.99
C GLY A 62 0.11 12.95 -4.00
N THR A 63 0.21 14.28 -4.02
CA THR A 63 1.01 15.04 -3.05
C THR A 63 0.59 14.69 -1.62
N GLY A 64 -0.73 14.74 -1.31
CA GLY A 64 -1.23 14.40 0.02
C GLY A 64 -1.00 12.94 0.42
N ALA A 65 -1.09 11.99 -0.52
CA ALA A 65 -0.80 10.58 -0.23
C ALA A 65 0.69 10.36 0.10
N ALA A 66 1.58 11.00 -0.66
CA ALA A 66 3.02 10.97 -0.38
C ALA A 66 3.36 11.64 0.97
N GLN A 67 2.72 12.77 1.30
CA GLN A 67 2.86 13.41 2.61
C GLN A 67 2.48 12.46 3.75
N ASN A 68 1.32 11.79 3.65
CA ASN A 68 0.88 10.84 4.66
C ASN A 68 1.86 9.67 4.81
N ALA A 69 2.38 9.15 3.70
CA ALA A 69 3.37 8.07 3.74
C ALA A 69 4.69 8.53 4.40
N LEU A 70 5.19 9.73 4.06
CA LEU A 70 6.42 10.28 4.63
C LEU A 70 6.30 10.68 6.11
N GLN A 71 5.07 10.89 6.61
CA GLN A 71 4.79 11.16 8.03
C GLN A 71 4.74 9.91 8.91
N THR A 72 4.79 8.70 8.33
CA THR A 72 4.72 7.46 9.11
C THR A 72 5.78 7.42 10.21
N LYS A 73 5.38 6.85 11.36
CA LYS A 73 6.25 6.58 12.51
C LYS A 73 6.59 5.09 12.65
N LEU A 74 6.06 4.25 11.75
CA LEU A 74 6.18 2.79 11.83
C LEU A 74 7.50 2.25 11.28
N GLY A 75 8.30 3.09 10.63
CA GLY A 75 9.61 2.73 10.08
C GLY A 75 10.16 3.80 9.15
N PRO A 76 11.42 3.69 8.75
CA PRO A 76 12.04 4.64 7.83
C PRO A 76 11.48 4.48 6.42
N VAL A 77 11.03 5.58 5.84
CA VAL A 77 10.54 5.65 4.45
C VAL A 77 11.21 6.78 3.70
N LYS A 78 11.41 6.63 2.40
CA LYS A 78 12.04 7.61 1.53
C LYS A 78 11.36 7.63 0.16
N LEU A 79 11.00 8.80 -0.34
CA LEU A 79 10.51 8.96 -1.70
C LEU A 79 11.71 8.96 -2.65
N ALA A 80 11.76 7.99 -3.58
CA ALA A 80 12.89 7.75 -4.45
C ALA A 80 12.64 8.10 -5.92
N ALA A 81 11.38 8.09 -6.36
CA ALA A 81 11.02 8.39 -7.74
C ALA A 81 9.62 8.99 -7.85
N MET A 82 9.38 9.77 -8.89
CA MET A 82 8.07 10.38 -9.16
C MET A 82 7.76 10.33 -10.66
N ALA A 83 6.46 10.18 -10.99
CA ALA A 83 5.97 10.23 -12.36
C ALA A 83 4.63 10.96 -12.47
N ASP A 84 4.49 11.77 -13.50
CA ASP A 84 3.22 12.39 -13.93
C ASP A 84 3.26 12.65 -15.43
N VAL A 85 2.09 12.82 -16.07
CA VAL A 85 2.04 13.23 -17.49
C VAL A 85 2.20 14.74 -17.65
N PHE A 86 2.00 15.52 -16.57
CA PHE A 86 2.09 16.98 -16.57
C PHE A 86 3.34 17.47 -15.82
N PRO A 87 4.32 18.06 -16.52
CA PRO A 87 5.56 18.54 -15.90
C PRO A 87 5.34 19.51 -14.74
N GLU A 88 4.35 20.38 -14.85
CA GLU A 88 4.05 21.42 -13.86
C GLU A 88 3.55 20.79 -12.55
N ARG A 89 2.71 19.74 -12.65
CA ARG A 89 2.21 19.01 -11.48
C ARG A 89 3.35 18.31 -10.77
N LEU A 90 4.19 17.63 -11.53
CA LEU A 90 5.35 16.92 -10.98
C LEU A 90 6.31 17.88 -10.28
N LYS A 91 6.66 19.01 -10.92
CA LYS A 91 7.53 20.02 -10.35
C LYS A 91 6.96 20.64 -9.07
N LEU A 92 5.66 20.99 -9.05
CA LEU A 92 5.00 21.56 -7.89
C LEU A 92 4.97 20.55 -6.73
N CYS A 93 4.60 19.31 -7.02
CA CYS A 93 4.57 18.23 -6.02
C CYS A 93 5.96 17.97 -5.44
N HIS A 94 6.98 17.82 -6.29
CA HIS A 94 8.36 17.61 -5.85
C HIS A 94 8.82 18.75 -4.94
N LYS A 95 8.60 20.03 -5.34
CA LYS A 95 8.94 21.17 -4.50
C LYS A 95 8.25 21.12 -3.14
N THR A 96 6.92 20.89 -3.12
CA THR A 96 6.13 20.85 -1.89
C THR A 96 6.63 19.77 -0.93
N LEU A 97 6.94 18.58 -1.45
CA LEU A 97 7.42 17.46 -0.64
C LEU A 97 8.85 17.69 -0.14
N SER A 98 9.74 18.22 -0.99
CA SER A 98 11.12 18.55 -0.62
C SER A 98 11.19 19.62 0.46
N ASP A 99 10.36 20.67 0.35
CA ASP A 99 10.31 21.75 1.35
C ASP A 99 9.85 21.22 2.74
N GLN A 100 8.94 20.23 2.77
CA GLN A 100 8.36 19.70 4.00
C GLN A 100 9.16 18.55 4.62
N PHE A 101 9.73 17.67 3.81
CA PHE A 101 10.31 16.40 4.27
C PHE A 101 11.80 16.26 3.99
N LYS A 102 12.41 17.25 3.35
CA LYS A 102 13.87 17.36 3.15
C LYS A 102 14.53 15.99 2.83
N GLU A 103 15.24 15.42 3.80
CA GLU A 103 16.03 14.20 3.64
C GLU A 103 15.22 12.93 3.31
N LYS A 104 13.89 12.95 3.54
CA LYS A 104 13.02 11.85 3.15
C LYS A 104 12.62 11.89 1.67
N VAL A 105 12.98 12.96 0.94
CA VAL A 105 12.71 13.10 -0.50
C VAL A 105 14.04 13.08 -1.25
N ASP A 106 14.32 11.95 -1.88
CA ASP A 106 15.54 11.70 -2.66
C ASP A 106 15.15 11.40 -4.12
N VAL A 107 14.64 12.44 -4.79
CA VAL A 107 14.12 12.35 -6.16
C VAL A 107 14.90 13.34 -7.04
N PRO A 108 16.13 12.99 -7.46
CA PRO A 108 16.89 13.82 -8.40
C PRO A 108 16.20 13.88 -9.77
N GLN A 109 16.67 14.75 -10.64
CA GLN A 109 16.03 15.05 -11.91
C GLN A 109 15.87 13.83 -12.83
N ASP A 110 16.81 12.90 -12.80
CA ASP A 110 16.81 11.64 -13.56
C ASP A 110 15.82 10.60 -13.04
N ARG A 111 15.23 10.84 -11.85
CA ARG A 111 14.16 10.02 -11.27
C ARG A 111 12.81 10.75 -11.22
N GLN A 112 12.66 11.81 -12.03
CA GLN A 112 11.44 12.57 -12.26
C GLN A 112 10.95 12.30 -13.69
N PHE A 113 9.97 11.43 -13.85
CA PHE A 113 9.55 10.92 -15.15
C PHE A 113 8.27 11.58 -15.66
N ILE A 114 8.32 12.05 -16.90
CA ILE A 114 7.19 12.71 -17.57
C ILE A 114 6.63 11.78 -18.65
N GLY A 115 5.30 11.74 -18.78
CA GLY A 115 4.59 11.03 -19.83
C GLY A 115 3.93 9.74 -19.38
N PHE A 116 3.24 9.10 -20.33
CA PHE A 116 2.39 7.95 -20.04
C PHE A 116 3.16 6.68 -19.60
N ASP A 117 4.40 6.52 -20.03
CA ASP A 117 5.27 5.42 -19.60
C ASP A 117 6.10 5.75 -18.34
N GLY A 118 6.02 6.99 -17.87
CA GLY A 118 6.75 7.43 -16.67
C GLY A 118 6.51 6.55 -15.45
N TYR A 119 5.34 5.93 -15.31
CA TYR A 119 5.04 5.01 -14.22
C TYR A 119 5.96 3.78 -14.21
N LYS A 120 6.35 3.25 -15.38
CA LYS A 120 7.29 2.12 -15.48
C LYS A 120 8.64 2.53 -14.96
N ASN A 121 9.15 3.64 -15.47
CA ASN A 121 10.47 4.15 -15.09
C ASN A 121 10.55 4.47 -13.58
N ALA A 122 9.48 5.05 -13.01
CA ALA A 122 9.42 5.32 -11.57
C ALA A 122 9.42 4.04 -10.74
N MET A 123 8.67 3.00 -11.16
CA MET A 123 8.64 1.71 -10.48
C MET A 123 9.94 0.93 -10.67
N ASP A 124 10.65 1.12 -11.79
CA ASP A 124 11.94 0.48 -12.07
C ASP A 124 13.07 1.02 -11.18
N CYS A 125 12.89 2.17 -10.54
CA CYS A 125 13.78 2.68 -9.50
C CYS A 125 13.64 1.93 -8.17
N LEU A 126 12.61 1.10 -8.00
CA LEU A 126 12.31 0.38 -6.77
C LEU A 126 12.77 -1.07 -6.82
N LYS A 127 12.91 -1.66 -5.64
CA LYS A 127 13.20 -3.09 -5.47
C LYS A 127 11.94 -3.85 -5.04
N PRO A 128 11.86 -5.17 -5.28
CA PRO A 128 10.81 -6.00 -4.71
C PRO A 128 10.68 -5.77 -3.19
N GLY A 129 9.44 -5.56 -2.73
CA GLY A 129 9.15 -5.23 -1.34
C GLY A 129 8.99 -3.73 -1.05
N ASP A 130 9.50 -2.85 -1.90
CA ASP A 130 9.23 -1.41 -1.82
C ASP A 130 7.76 -1.09 -2.16
N VAL A 131 7.36 0.18 -2.06
CA VAL A 131 5.96 0.59 -2.20
C VAL A 131 5.78 1.61 -3.33
N VAL A 132 4.81 1.37 -4.21
CA VAL A 132 4.35 2.37 -5.15
C VAL A 132 3.02 2.98 -4.71
N ILE A 133 2.90 4.29 -4.83
CA ILE A 133 1.68 5.08 -4.55
C ILE A 133 1.03 5.44 -5.89
N LEU A 134 -0.16 4.88 -6.17
CA LEU A 134 -0.90 5.07 -7.41
C LEU A 134 -2.06 6.05 -7.21
N THR A 135 -1.95 7.25 -7.75
CA THR A 135 -2.93 8.33 -7.62
C THR A 135 -3.39 8.95 -8.94
N THR A 136 -3.04 8.30 -10.04
CA THR A 136 -3.51 8.64 -11.39
C THR A 136 -5.03 8.47 -11.54
N PRO A 137 -5.66 9.01 -12.59
CA PRO A 137 -7.06 8.73 -12.91
C PRO A 137 -7.34 7.22 -12.95
N VAL A 138 -8.55 6.85 -12.54
CA VAL A 138 -8.91 5.44 -12.29
C VAL A 138 -8.82 4.54 -13.52
N ALA A 139 -8.98 5.09 -14.72
CA ALA A 139 -8.88 4.33 -15.99
C ALA A 139 -7.51 3.64 -16.17
N PHE A 140 -6.44 4.23 -15.63
CA PHE A 140 -5.08 3.70 -15.72
C PHE A 140 -4.73 2.72 -14.59
N ARG A 141 -5.57 2.58 -13.58
CA ARG A 141 -5.26 1.89 -12.34
C ARG A 141 -4.86 0.43 -12.54
N TRP A 142 -5.62 -0.32 -13.32
CA TRP A 142 -5.35 -1.73 -13.55
C TRP A 142 -4.02 -1.96 -14.31
N VAL A 143 -3.65 -1.04 -15.22
CA VAL A 143 -2.39 -1.11 -15.96
C VAL A 143 -1.21 -0.91 -15.01
N HIS A 144 -1.26 0.15 -14.21
CA HIS A 144 -0.20 0.48 -13.25
C HIS A 144 -0.08 -0.60 -12.15
N PHE A 145 -1.21 -1.11 -11.67
CA PHE A 145 -1.24 -2.17 -10.67
C PHE A 145 -0.63 -3.47 -11.18
N GLY A 146 -0.97 -3.88 -12.43
CA GLY A 146 -0.37 -5.05 -13.07
C GLY A 146 1.15 -4.94 -13.19
N TYR A 147 1.65 -3.76 -13.57
CA TYR A 147 3.10 -3.52 -13.64
C TYR A 147 3.76 -3.60 -12.25
N ALA A 148 3.15 -2.99 -11.24
CA ALA A 148 3.65 -3.07 -9.85
C ALA A 148 3.76 -4.51 -9.35
N ILE A 149 2.74 -5.35 -9.61
CA ILE A 149 2.75 -6.77 -9.27
C ILE A 149 3.87 -7.52 -10.00
N SER A 150 4.09 -7.22 -11.29
CA SER A 150 5.17 -7.84 -12.07
C SER A 150 6.55 -7.55 -11.49
N LYS A 151 6.72 -6.37 -10.88
CA LYS A 151 7.98 -5.92 -10.23
C LYS A 151 8.10 -6.36 -8.77
N GLY A 152 7.09 -7.04 -8.22
CA GLY A 152 7.09 -7.47 -6.82
C GLY A 152 6.94 -6.33 -5.80
N LEU A 153 6.27 -5.25 -6.20
CA LEU A 153 6.07 -4.07 -5.36
C LEU A 153 4.81 -4.18 -4.52
N ASN A 154 4.86 -3.68 -3.30
CA ASN A 154 3.67 -3.38 -2.53
C ASN A 154 2.99 -2.13 -3.10
N VAL A 155 1.68 -2.01 -2.93
CA VAL A 155 0.92 -0.96 -3.58
C VAL A 155 0.00 -0.25 -2.60
N PHE A 156 0.09 1.07 -2.55
CA PHE A 156 -1.02 1.90 -2.09
C PHE A 156 -1.68 2.54 -3.31
N MET A 157 -3.00 2.44 -3.42
CA MET A 157 -3.73 3.06 -4.51
C MET A 157 -4.93 3.88 -4.00
N GLU A 158 -5.22 4.99 -4.69
CA GLU A 158 -6.39 5.80 -4.39
C GLU A 158 -7.68 5.18 -4.92
N LYS A 159 -8.76 5.50 -4.22
CA LYS A 159 -10.12 5.18 -4.67
C LYS A 159 -10.53 6.05 -5.89
N PRO A 160 -11.48 5.60 -6.71
CA PRO A 160 -11.95 4.23 -6.84
C PRO A 160 -10.88 3.33 -7.49
N THR A 161 -10.99 2.01 -7.31
CA THR A 161 -10.02 1.07 -7.85
C THR A 161 -10.30 0.69 -9.30
N THR A 162 -11.55 0.83 -9.73
CA THR A 162 -12.03 0.45 -11.06
C THR A 162 -12.98 1.51 -11.61
N VAL A 163 -13.13 1.56 -12.94
CA VAL A 163 -13.99 2.51 -13.64
C VAL A 163 -15.19 1.83 -14.30
N ASP A 164 -15.06 0.56 -14.68
CA ASP A 164 -16.08 -0.20 -15.40
C ASP A 164 -16.00 -1.71 -15.09
N GLY A 165 -16.95 -2.50 -15.62
CA GLY A 165 -16.99 -3.95 -15.44
C GLY A 165 -15.77 -4.68 -16.00
N PRO A 166 -15.29 -4.39 -17.21
CA PRO A 166 -14.05 -4.97 -17.73
C PRO A 166 -12.82 -4.71 -16.85
N SER A 167 -12.59 -3.48 -16.43
CA SER A 167 -11.47 -3.15 -15.54
C SER A 167 -11.61 -3.79 -14.16
N THR A 168 -12.86 -3.94 -13.66
CA THR A 168 -13.11 -4.66 -12.39
C THR A 168 -12.67 -6.12 -12.48
N ARG A 169 -13.01 -6.84 -13.54
CA ARG A 169 -12.57 -8.22 -13.73
C ARG A 169 -11.05 -8.34 -13.78
N LYS A 170 -10.37 -7.42 -14.47
CA LYS A 170 -8.89 -7.37 -14.49
C LYS A 170 -8.31 -7.11 -13.11
N MET A 171 -8.89 -6.18 -12.35
CA MET A 171 -8.43 -5.87 -11.00
C MET A 171 -8.62 -7.04 -10.03
N LEU A 172 -9.70 -7.81 -10.15
CA LEU A 172 -9.90 -9.03 -9.35
C LEU A 172 -8.83 -10.09 -9.65
N ALA A 173 -8.53 -10.34 -10.93
CA ALA A 173 -7.47 -11.27 -11.32
C ALA A 173 -6.09 -10.81 -10.80
N LEU A 174 -5.78 -9.51 -10.90
CA LEU A 174 -4.55 -8.93 -10.38
C LEU A 174 -4.48 -9.01 -8.84
N TYR A 175 -5.61 -8.86 -8.16
CA TYR A 175 -5.68 -9.04 -6.72
C TYR A 175 -5.27 -10.47 -6.31
N GLU A 176 -5.83 -11.49 -6.98
CA GLU A 176 -5.45 -12.89 -6.72
C GLU A 176 -3.95 -13.12 -6.98
N GLU A 177 -3.40 -12.53 -8.04
CA GLU A 177 -1.97 -12.62 -8.34
C GLU A 177 -1.12 -11.95 -7.24
N SER A 178 -1.55 -10.78 -6.76
CA SER A 178 -0.86 -10.07 -5.67
C SER A 178 -0.84 -10.89 -4.38
N MET A 179 -1.94 -11.59 -4.08
CA MET A 179 -2.02 -12.48 -2.92
C MET A 179 -1.06 -13.68 -3.04
N LYS A 180 -0.99 -14.32 -4.21
CA LYS A 180 -0.05 -15.42 -4.47
C LYS A 180 1.40 -14.99 -4.27
N LYS A 181 1.73 -13.74 -4.59
CA LYS A 181 3.06 -13.14 -4.40
C LYS A 181 3.26 -12.55 -3.00
N ASN A 182 2.28 -12.66 -2.09
CA ASN A 182 2.29 -12.08 -0.74
C ASN A 182 2.53 -10.55 -0.73
N LEU A 183 2.10 -9.83 -1.77
CA LEU A 183 2.23 -8.38 -1.84
C LEU A 183 1.16 -7.71 -0.98
N LYS A 184 1.52 -6.59 -0.37
CA LYS A 184 0.61 -5.80 0.45
C LYS A 184 -0.06 -4.74 -0.42
N VAL A 185 -1.38 -4.72 -0.42
CA VAL A 185 -2.18 -3.78 -1.21
C VAL A 185 -3.11 -3.01 -0.30
N GLY A 186 -2.93 -1.70 -0.25
CA GLY A 186 -3.78 -0.77 0.48
C GLY A 186 -4.58 0.12 -0.46
N VAL A 187 -5.82 0.43 -0.10
CA VAL A 187 -6.69 1.35 -0.86
C VAL A 187 -7.08 2.54 0.01
N GLY A 188 -7.04 3.74 -0.54
CA GLY A 188 -7.35 5.00 0.14
C GLY A 188 -8.83 5.18 0.51
N LEU A 189 -9.42 4.19 1.17
CA LEU A 189 -10.79 4.18 1.67
C LEU A 189 -10.84 4.83 3.06
N MET A 190 -10.67 6.14 3.12
CA MET A 190 -10.56 6.89 4.38
C MET A 190 -11.70 6.62 5.38
N CYS A 191 -12.91 6.38 4.90
CA CYS A 191 -14.05 6.09 5.77
C CYS A 191 -13.93 4.74 6.47
N ARG A 192 -13.32 3.74 5.80
CA ARG A 192 -13.07 2.41 6.37
C ARG A 192 -11.98 2.44 7.44
N HIS A 193 -11.00 3.32 7.28
CA HIS A 193 -9.84 3.42 8.17
C HIS A 193 -10.00 4.53 9.22
N CYS A 194 -11.20 5.11 9.36
CA CYS A 194 -11.51 6.10 10.37
C CYS A 194 -11.82 5.41 11.72
N GLU A 195 -11.06 5.71 12.76
CA GLU A 195 -11.19 5.11 14.09
C GLU A 195 -12.61 5.29 14.66
N ALA A 196 -13.16 6.51 14.63
CA ALA A 196 -14.51 6.79 15.13
C ALA A 196 -15.60 5.99 14.39
N ARG A 197 -15.43 5.74 13.09
CA ARG A 197 -16.35 4.89 12.31
C ARG A 197 -16.14 3.41 12.61
N GLY A 198 -14.94 3.00 12.90
CA GLY A 198 -14.62 1.65 13.39
C GLY A 198 -15.28 1.38 14.73
N GLU A 199 -15.20 2.33 15.67
CA GLU A 199 -15.88 2.24 16.96
C GLU A 199 -17.41 2.18 16.80
N LEU A 200 -18.00 3.05 15.97
CA LEU A 200 -19.43 2.98 15.66
C LEU A 200 -19.82 1.61 15.09
N TRP A 201 -19.05 1.09 14.15
CA TRP A 201 -19.27 -0.23 13.57
C TRP A 201 -19.27 -1.31 14.65
N GLN A 202 -18.29 -1.29 15.56
CA GLN A 202 -18.22 -2.24 16.67
C GLN A 202 -19.45 -2.16 17.57
N ARG A 203 -19.89 -0.98 17.95
CA ARG A 203 -21.11 -0.78 18.75
C ARG A 203 -22.36 -1.32 18.07
N ILE A 204 -22.44 -1.21 16.73
CA ILE A 204 -23.52 -1.80 15.94
C ILE A 204 -23.47 -3.33 16.02
N GLN A 205 -22.29 -3.92 15.85
CA GLN A 205 -22.11 -5.38 15.92
C GLN A 205 -22.43 -5.92 17.33
N ASP A 206 -22.11 -5.16 18.37
CA ASP A 206 -22.41 -5.49 19.78
C ASP A 206 -23.91 -5.33 20.12
N GLY A 207 -24.75 -5.00 19.14
CA GLY A 207 -26.21 -4.88 19.34
C GLY A 207 -26.65 -3.62 20.10
N GLN A 208 -25.75 -2.65 20.35
CA GLN A 208 -26.07 -1.45 21.14
C GLN A 208 -27.15 -0.56 20.50
N LEU A 209 -27.36 -0.67 19.19
CA LEU A 209 -28.41 0.06 18.46
C LEU A 209 -29.70 -0.77 18.25
N GLY A 210 -29.69 -2.05 18.66
CA GLY A 210 -30.77 -2.98 18.33
C GLY A 210 -30.87 -3.27 16.83
N ASP A 211 -32.05 -3.64 16.35
CA ASP A 211 -32.29 -3.97 14.95
C ASP A 211 -32.30 -2.73 14.06
N ILE A 212 -31.47 -2.76 13.00
CA ILE A 212 -31.42 -1.66 12.03
C ILE A 212 -32.54 -1.82 11.01
N ILE A 213 -33.59 -0.97 11.12
CA ILE A 213 -34.74 -0.99 10.22
C ILE A 213 -34.47 -0.14 8.97
N THR A 214 -33.76 0.99 9.12
CA THR A 214 -33.49 1.92 8.02
C THR A 214 -32.11 2.53 8.17
N LEU A 215 -31.37 2.66 7.07
CA LEU A 215 -30.10 3.32 7.01
C LEU A 215 -30.13 4.43 5.96
N ARG A 216 -29.74 5.65 6.33
CA ARG A 216 -29.63 6.79 5.42
C ARG A 216 -28.24 7.39 5.52
N ALA A 217 -27.61 7.65 4.37
CA ALA A 217 -26.33 8.34 4.30
C ALA A 217 -26.45 9.57 3.41
N TYR A 218 -25.92 10.69 3.89
CA TYR A 218 -25.90 11.95 3.14
C TYR A 218 -24.45 12.39 2.95
N ARG A 219 -24.11 12.77 1.71
CA ARG A 219 -22.86 13.44 1.41
C ARG A 219 -23.14 14.84 0.88
N CYS A 220 -22.97 15.84 1.72
CA CYS A 220 -23.05 17.24 1.33
C CYS A 220 -21.67 17.69 0.85
N ALA A 221 -21.51 17.84 -0.47
CA ALA A 221 -20.26 18.29 -1.08
C ALA A 221 -20.57 19.17 -2.28
N GLY A 222 -19.70 20.14 -2.56
CA GLY A 222 -19.75 20.89 -3.81
C GLY A 222 -19.36 20.03 -5.02
N PRO A 223 -19.31 20.62 -6.22
CA PRO A 223 -18.87 19.96 -7.43
C PRO A 223 -17.49 19.31 -7.23
N THR A 224 -17.35 18.05 -7.68
CA THR A 224 -16.10 17.32 -7.55
C THR A 224 -15.62 16.80 -8.89
N ALA A 225 -14.31 16.80 -9.08
CA ALA A 225 -13.62 16.32 -10.28
C ALA A 225 -14.17 16.95 -11.57
N SER A 226 -14.53 16.11 -12.55
CA SER A 226 -15.04 16.53 -13.84
C SER A 226 -16.57 16.70 -13.91
N ALA A 227 -17.29 16.62 -12.78
CA ALA A 227 -18.76 16.67 -12.77
C ALA A 227 -19.35 17.91 -13.45
N PHE A 228 -18.59 19.02 -13.48
CA PHE A 228 -18.96 20.28 -14.15
C PHE A 228 -17.78 20.82 -14.99
N SER A 229 -16.93 19.93 -15.51
CA SER A 229 -15.80 20.35 -16.35
C SER A 229 -16.29 21.00 -17.65
N LYS A 230 -15.55 21.99 -18.09
CA LYS A 230 -15.78 22.62 -19.40
C LYS A 230 -15.49 21.60 -20.52
N LYS A 231 -15.99 21.88 -21.73
CA LYS A 231 -15.63 21.14 -22.93
C LYS A 231 -14.10 20.98 -23.02
N LYS A 232 -13.66 19.82 -23.46
CA LYS A 232 -12.23 19.55 -23.70
C LYS A 232 -11.65 20.63 -24.62
N PRO A 233 -10.49 21.22 -24.27
CA PRO A 233 -9.77 22.13 -25.16
C PRO A 233 -9.40 21.44 -26.49
N ASP A 234 -9.52 22.14 -27.60
CA ASP A 234 -9.26 21.56 -28.94
C ASP A 234 -7.79 21.14 -29.15
N ASN A 235 -6.87 21.76 -28.42
CA ASN A 235 -5.42 21.44 -28.43
C ASN A 235 -5.02 20.31 -27.50
N MET A 236 -5.96 19.65 -26.84
CA MET A 236 -5.69 18.56 -25.90
C MET A 236 -6.24 17.25 -26.44
N SER A 237 -5.44 16.17 -26.40
CA SER A 237 -5.91 14.83 -26.75
C SER A 237 -6.91 14.30 -25.74
N GLU A 238 -7.77 13.34 -26.13
CA GLU A 238 -8.70 12.67 -25.22
C GLU A 238 -7.96 12.04 -24.03
N LEU A 239 -6.84 11.39 -24.31
CA LEU A 239 -6.04 10.72 -23.28
C LEU A 239 -5.45 11.71 -22.24
N MET A 240 -5.08 12.91 -22.67
CA MET A 240 -4.58 13.96 -21.76
C MET A 240 -5.70 14.64 -20.97
N TYR A 241 -6.93 14.63 -21.53
CA TYR A 241 -8.09 15.26 -20.89
C TYR A 241 -8.69 14.40 -19.78
N GLN A 242 -8.56 13.08 -19.87
CA GLN A 242 -9.01 12.14 -18.83
C GLN A 242 -8.16 12.20 -17.56
#